data_6ed78e22151b6bce2f52c78fc27f5101
#
_entry.id   6ed78e22151b6bce2f52c78fc27f5101
#
_cell.length_a   1.000
_cell.length_b   1.000
_cell.length_c   1.000
_cell.angle_alpha   90.00
_cell.angle_beta   90.00
_cell.angle_gamma   90.00
#
_symmetry.space_group_name_H-M   'P 1'
#
loop_
_entity.id
_entity.type
_entity.pdbx_description
1 polymer ?
#
loop_
_entity_poly.entity_id
_entity_poly.type
_entity_poly.pdbx_seq_one_letter_code
_entity_poly.pdbx_strand_id
1 'polypeptide(L)'
;MPIPNGHTFVEFDYRSFHVAMMGFVAKDSNYIRFSQIDPHSIFTSWIIPSGFVPAVNLDTMDDSEIVGYCKKIKKHDEYGILRQKVAKPCVLGNQLGLGPMRFYRQNKPHVRSLNHGRQLQTRLGEGFPLVEQFKKETREKAERQTYLQNYYGRVQRFYEVFRWTFDKRQGKWKKGFGSESDKTVGFEVQSNAFDMLIEKVLQMGKLGWLDRYLFTNTIHDSLIFLPQRGHLDNCIADIGGLMVAPSTTLVNSAAPNGLRVGVEWAAGRNWKKWDSVSNPDGMKEGGILS
;
A
#
# COMPACT_ATOMS: atom_id res chain seq x y z
N MET A 1 16.13 -19.45 -12.75
CA MET A 1 16.97 -20.45 -12.05
C MET A 1 16.08 -21.67 -11.79
N PRO A 2 16.49 -22.89 -12.11
CA PRO A 2 15.71 -24.08 -11.77
C PRO A 2 15.68 -24.26 -10.24
N ILE A 3 14.52 -24.64 -9.72
CA ILE A 3 14.38 -24.95 -8.30
C ILE A 3 15.14 -26.25 -7.97
N PRO A 4 15.90 -26.32 -6.88
CA PRO A 4 16.49 -27.56 -6.43
C PRO A 4 15.43 -28.65 -6.22
N ASN A 5 15.79 -29.91 -6.53
CA ASN A 5 14.86 -31.02 -6.32
C ASN A 5 14.42 -31.08 -4.86
N GLY A 6 13.13 -31.30 -4.63
CA GLY A 6 12.57 -31.38 -3.28
C GLY A 6 12.19 -30.04 -2.66
N HIS A 7 12.45 -28.90 -3.32
CA HIS A 7 12.09 -27.57 -2.86
C HIS A 7 10.82 -27.03 -3.53
N THR A 8 10.25 -25.96 -3.00
CA THR A 8 9.13 -25.21 -3.58
C THR A 8 9.35 -23.72 -3.34
N PHE A 9 8.88 -22.86 -4.24
CA PHE A 9 8.81 -21.41 -4.00
C PHE A 9 7.69 -21.10 -3.00
N VAL A 10 7.96 -20.17 -2.11
CA VAL A 10 6.95 -19.49 -1.29
C VAL A 10 7.21 -18.01 -1.37
N GLU A 11 6.20 -17.25 -1.72
CA GLU A 11 6.19 -15.79 -1.71
C GLU A 11 5.26 -15.30 -0.61
N PHE A 12 5.72 -14.36 0.19
CA PHE A 12 4.94 -13.64 1.19
C PHE A 12 4.89 -12.18 0.79
N ASP A 13 3.71 -11.63 0.61
CA ASP A 13 3.47 -10.26 0.15
C ASP A 13 2.61 -9.48 1.14
N TYR A 14 3.04 -8.28 1.54
CA TYR A 14 2.26 -7.45 2.44
C TYR A 14 1.01 -6.90 1.74
N ARG A 15 -0.13 -7.12 2.36
CA ARG A 15 -1.42 -6.68 1.81
C ARG A 15 -1.64 -5.19 2.02
N SER A 16 -1.80 -4.44 0.93
CA SER A 16 -2.04 -2.99 0.99
C SER A 16 -1.01 -2.22 1.83
N PHE A 17 0.25 -2.64 1.82
CA PHE A 17 1.31 -2.18 2.72
C PHE A 17 1.45 -0.66 2.76
N HIS A 18 1.59 -0.02 1.60
CA HIS A 18 1.72 1.43 1.52
C HIS A 18 0.45 2.18 1.99
N VAL A 19 -0.75 1.54 1.88
CA VAL A 19 -1.99 2.11 2.42
C VAL A 19 -1.96 2.09 3.95
N ALA A 20 -1.59 0.96 4.55
CA ALA A 20 -1.43 0.83 5.99
C ALA A 20 -0.37 1.80 6.52
N MET A 21 0.76 1.91 5.83
CA MET A 21 1.84 2.82 6.19
C MET A 21 1.41 4.29 6.13
N MET A 22 0.64 4.69 5.11
CA MET A 22 0.08 6.04 5.05
C MET A 22 -0.82 6.33 6.25
N GLY A 23 -1.71 5.40 6.64
CA GLY A 23 -2.54 5.55 7.83
C GLY A 23 -1.70 5.69 9.10
N PHE A 24 -0.63 4.92 9.20
CA PHE A 24 0.29 4.99 10.33
C PHE A 24 0.99 6.36 10.42
N VAL A 25 1.64 6.83 9.36
CA VAL A 25 2.37 8.12 9.40
C VAL A 25 1.44 9.32 9.53
N ALA A 26 0.23 9.24 9.02
CA ALA A 26 -0.82 10.24 9.19
C ALA A 26 -1.52 10.16 10.56
N LYS A 27 -1.23 9.14 11.37
CA LYS A 27 -1.89 8.85 12.66
C LYS A 27 -3.40 8.68 12.53
N ASP A 28 -3.84 8.07 11.44
CA ASP A 28 -5.25 7.85 11.07
C ASP A 28 -5.60 6.36 11.21
N SER A 29 -6.25 5.99 12.31
CA SER A 29 -6.68 4.61 12.59
C SER A 29 -7.73 4.11 11.59
N ASN A 30 -8.60 5.00 11.09
CA ASN A 30 -9.59 4.65 10.06
C ASN A 30 -8.92 4.35 8.72
N TYR A 31 -7.81 5.04 8.39
CA TYR A 31 -7.06 4.73 7.18
C TYR A 31 -6.29 3.40 7.31
N ILE A 32 -5.79 3.06 8.51
CA ILE A 32 -5.22 1.73 8.77
C ILE A 32 -6.32 0.67 8.60
N ARG A 33 -7.50 0.84 9.21
CA ARG A 33 -8.65 -0.06 9.06
C ARG A 33 -9.09 -0.21 7.59
N PHE A 34 -9.18 0.91 6.87
CA PHE A 34 -9.43 0.93 5.42
C PHE A 34 -8.46 0.03 4.65
N SER A 35 -7.16 0.07 5.00
CA SER A 35 -6.13 -0.76 4.35
C SER A 35 -6.29 -2.25 4.63
N GLN A 36 -6.72 -2.60 5.82
CA GLN A 36 -6.86 -3.99 6.28
C GLN A 36 -8.05 -4.71 5.67
N ILE A 37 -9.13 -3.99 5.35
CA ILE A 37 -10.33 -4.58 4.76
C ILE A 37 -10.17 -4.72 3.24
N ASP A 38 -10.42 -3.68 2.49
CA ASP A 38 -10.22 -3.57 1.03
C ASP A 38 -10.32 -2.11 0.58
N PRO A 39 -9.21 -1.38 0.56
CA PRO A 39 -9.22 0.05 0.29
C PRO A 39 -9.80 0.40 -1.09
N HIS A 40 -9.61 -0.47 -2.06
CA HIS A 40 -10.07 -0.20 -3.42
C HIS A 40 -11.58 -0.41 -3.58
N SER A 41 -12.15 -1.43 -2.95
CA SER A 41 -13.60 -1.65 -2.95
C SER A 41 -14.33 -0.63 -2.09
N ILE A 42 -13.78 -0.28 -0.92
CA ILE A 42 -14.35 0.77 -0.06
C ILE A 42 -14.39 2.10 -0.83
N PHE A 43 -13.29 2.53 -1.43
CA PHE A 43 -13.31 3.76 -2.24
C PHE A 43 -14.25 3.65 -3.44
N THR A 44 -14.39 2.47 -4.05
CA THR A 44 -15.37 2.26 -5.12
C THR A 44 -16.79 2.52 -4.63
N SER A 45 -17.17 2.08 -3.41
CA SER A 45 -18.50 2.34 -2.85
C SER A 45 -18.83 3.84 -2.72
N TRP A 46 -17.83 4.70 -2.61
CA TRP A 46 -18.01 6.15 -2.51
C TRP A 46 -18.26 6.84 -3.84
N ILE A 47 -17.95 6.18 -4.96
CA ILE A 47 -18.01 6.78 -6.31
C ILE A 47 -19.03 6.11 -7.24
N ILE A 48 -19.69 5.05 -6.79
CA ILE A 48 -20.81 4.40 -7.49
C ILE A 48 -22.16 4.84 -6.94
N PRO A 49 -23.28 4.61 -7.67
CA PRO A 49 -24.62 4.90 -7.17
C PRO A 49 -24.93 4.12 -5.88
N SER A 50 -25.49 4.79 -4.89
CA SER A 50 -25.84 4.22 -3.58
C SER A 50 -26.93 3.13 -3.64
N GLY A 51 -27.66 3.00 -4.76
CA GLY A 51 -28.65 1.96 -4.97
C GLY A 51 -28.07 0.54 -5.14
N PHE A 52 -26.76 0.41 -5.41
CA PHE A 52 -26.11 -0.90 -5.52
C PHE A 52 -25.51 -1.39 -4.18
N VAL A 53 -24.69 -0.59 -3.56
CA VAL A 53 -24.22 -0.71 -2.18
C VAL A 53 -24.17 0.66 -1.55
N PRO A 54 -24.41 0.82 -0.25
CA PRO A 54 -24.24 2.10 0.42
C PRO A 54 -22.78 2.55 0.37
N ALA A 55 -22.53 3.85 0.44
CA ALA A 55 -21.18 4.36 0.67
C ALA A 55 -20.70 3.87 2.05
N VAL A 56 -19.59 3.14 2.05
CA VAL A 56 -19.03 2.56 3.29
C VAL A 56 -18.66 3.68 4.26
N ASN A 57 -19.15 3.59 5.49
CA ASN A 57 -18.77 4.45 6.60
C ASN A 57 -17.95 3.64 7.60
N LEU A 58 -16.66 3.98 7.70
CA LEU A 58 -15.71 3.27 8.59
C LEU A 58 -15.97 3.54 10.09
N ASP A 59 -16.71 4.59 10.45
CA ASP A 59 -16.99 4.90 11.85
C ASP A 59 -18.21 4.13 12.39
N THR A 60 -19.15 3.74 11.52
CA THR A 60 -20.45 3.20 11.93
C THR A 60 -20.75 1.79 11.48
N MET A 61 -20.06 1.30 10.44
CA MET A 61 -20.28 -0.06 9.90
C MET A 61 -19.26 -1.05 10.49
N ASP A 62 -19.69 -2.28 10.72
CA ASP A 62 -18.79 -3.35 11.14
C ASP A 62 -18.01 -3.94 9.94
N ASP A 63 -16.89 -4.63 10.24
CA ASP A 63 -16.00 -5.18 9.21
C ASP A 63 -16.69 -6.27 8.38
N SER A 64 -17.59 -7.04 8.94
CA SER A 64 -18.27 -8.13 8.25
C SER A 64 -19.23 -7.58 7.19
N GLU A 65 -19.94 -6.52 7.51
CA GLU A 65 -20.83 -5.79 6.61
C GLU A 65 -20.02 -5.17 5.46
N ILE A 66 -18.93 -4.46 5.78
CA ILE A 66 -18.04 -3.84 4.79
C ILE A 66 -17.45 -4.90 3.84
N VAL A 67 -16.96 -6.02 4.38
CA VAL A 67 -16.45 -7.14 3.57
C VAL A 67 -17.54 -7.70 2.64
N GLY A 68 -18.80 -7.76 3.11
CA GLY A 68 -19.94 -8.14 2.29
C GLY A 68 -20.12 -7.24 1.07
N TYR A 69 -20.07 -5.92 1.26
CA TYR A 69 -20.15 -4.94 0.17
C TYR A 69 -18.94 -5.01 -0.77
N CYS A 70 -17.74 -5.16 -0.23
CA CYS A 70 -16.53 -5.32 -1.03
C CYS A 70 -16.59 -6.56 -1.95
N LYS A 71 -17.15 -7.69 -1.46
CA LYS A 71 -17.35 -8.89 -2.27
C LYS A 71 -18.37 -8.67 -3.39
N LYS A 72 -19.48 -7.94 -3.14
CA LYS A 72 -20.45 -7.56 -4.17
C LYS A 72 -19.81 -6.72 -5.27
N ILE A 73 -19.04 -5.69 -4.90
CA ILE A 73 -18.34 -4.82 -5.86
C ILE A 73 -17.36 -5.62 -6.71
N LYS A 74 -16.55 -6.51 -6.10
CA LYS A 74 -15.59 -7.33 -6.84
C LYS A 74 -16.22 -8.26 -7.87
N LYS A 75 -17.41 -8.78 -7.57
CA LYS A 75 -18.13 -9.71 -8.45
C LYS A 75 -18.94 -9.02 -9.55
N HIS A 76 -19.18 -7.72 -9.46
CA HIS A 76 -19.93 -6.97 -10.46
C HIS A 76 -19.01 -6.55 -11.61
N ASP A 77 -19.38 -6.86 -12.85
CA ASP A 77 -18.54 -6.65 -14.02
C ASP A 77 -18.07 -5.19 -14.16
N GLU A 78 -19.01 -4.24 -14.17
CA GLU A 78 -18.71 -2.81 -14.32
C GLU A 78 -17.94 -2.25 -13.11
N TYR A 79 -18.42 -2.54 -11.86
CA TYR A 79 -17.83 -1.97 -10.65
C TYR A 79 -16.50 -2.66 -10.29
N GLY A 80 -16.30 -3.93 -10.67
CA GLY A 80 -15.03 -4.60 -10.60
C GLY A 80 -13.97 -3.95 -11.50
N ILE A 81 -14.36 -3.57 -12.73
CA ILE A 81 -13.49 -2.79 -13.64
C ILE A 81 -13.20 -1.41 -13.05
N LEU A 82 -14.21 -0.68 -12.57
CA LEU A 82 -14.06 0.63 -11.94
C LEU A 82 -13.10 0.57 -10.74
N ARG A 83 -13.24 -0.46 -9.90
CA ARG A 83 -12.33 -0.75 -8.79
C ARG A 83 -10.87 -0.88 -9.24
N GLN A 84 -10.62 -1.67 -10.29
CA GLN A 84 -9.26 -1.92 -10.77
C GLN A 84 -8.66 -0.74 -11.55
N LYS A 85 -9.46 -0.08 -12.37
CA LYS A 85 -8.98 0.93 -13.33
C LYS A 85 -9.08 2.37 -12.85
N VAL A 86 -9.87 2.63 -11.81
CA VAL A 86 -10.07 3.99 -11.26
C VAL A 86 -9.75 4.04 -9.77
N ALA A 87 -10.42 3.23 -8.95
CA ALA A 87 -10.26 3.30 -7.50
C ALA A 87 -8.85 2.89 -7.06
N LYS A 88 -8.33 1.77 -7.55
CA LYS A 88 -6.97 1.31 -7.19
C LYS A 88 -5.88 2.32 -7.57
N PRO A 89 -5.80 2.85 -8.81
CA PRO A 89 -4.83 3.89 -9.14
C PRO A 89 -5.03 5.18 -8.37
N CYS A 90 -6.28 5.57 -8.02
CA CYS A 90 -6.54 6.75 -7.22
C CYS A 90 -5.98 6.60 -5.80
N VAL A 91 -6.31 5.51 -5.11
CA VAL A 91 -5.84 5.24 -3.75
C VAL A 91 -4.31 5.14 -3.72
N LEU A 92 -3.70 4.34 -4.60
CA LEU A 92 -2.23 4.18 -4.64
C LEU A 92 -1.51 5.48 -5.04
N GLY A 93 -2.03 6.19 -6.03
CA GLY A 93 -1.43 7.46 -6.46
C GLY A 93 -1.52 8.55 -5.38
N ASN A 94 -2.64 8.62 -4.67
CA ASN A 94 -2.85 9.61 -3.63
C ASN A 94 -1.84 9.49 -2.47
N GLN A 95 -1.45 8.27 -2.11
CA GLN A 95 -0.43 8.00 -1.08
C GLN A 95 0.96 8.50 -1.46
N LEU A 96 1.27 8.47 -2.75
CA LEU A 96 2.55 8.92 -3.28
C LEU A 96 2.53 10.41 -3.68
N GLY A 97 1.48 11.15 -3.30
CA GLY A 97 1.34 12.56 -3.62
C GLY A 97 1.00 12.86 -5.08
N LEU A 98 0.52 11.86 -5.85
CA LEU A 98 0.21 12.02 -7.27
C LEU A 98 -0.86 13.10 -7.51
N GLY A 99 -0.46 14.18 -8.16
CA GLY A 99 -1.39 15.28 -8.48
C GLY A 99 -2.43 14.91 -9.56
N PRO A 100 -3.58 15.63 -9.61
CA PRO A 100 -4.72 15.25 -10.45
C PRO A 100 -4.42 15.24 -11.95
N MET A 101 -3.51 16.09 -12.43
CA MET A 101 -3.10 16.10 -13.84
C MET A 101 -2.38 14.82 -14.24
N ARG A 102 -1.43 14.38 -13.41
CA ARG A 102 -0.67 13.16 -13.66
C ARG A 102 -1.57 11.93 -13.50
N PHE A 103 -2.43 11.91 -12.48
CA PHE A 103 -3.44 10.87 -12.29
C PHE A 103 -4.35 10.72 -13.53
N TYR A 104 -4.91 11.83 -14.03
CA TYR A 104 -5.74 11.83 -15.25
C TYR A 104 -4.97 11.28 -16.47
N ARG A 105 -3.74 11.77 -16.70
CA ARG A 105 -2.94 11.32 -17.86
C ARG A 105 -2.62 9.83 -17.86
N GLN A 106 -2.32 9.28 -16.69
CA GLN A 106 -1.94 7.87 -16.53
C GLN A 106 -3.13 6.91 -16.60
N ASN A 107 -4.35 7.39 -16.32
CA ASN A 107 -5.52 6.51 -16.17
C ASN A 107 -6.60 6.75 -17.24
N LYS A 108 -6.25 7.31 -18.39
CA LYS A 108 -7.11 7.33 -19.57
C LYS A 108 -7.35 5.91 -20.11
N PRO A 109 -8.52 5.61 -20.66
CA PRO A 109 -9.72 6.42 -20.80
C PRO A 109 -10.65 6.40 -19.56
N HIS A 110 -10.31 5.65 -18.52
CA HIS A 110 -11.20 5.43 -17.37
C HIS A 110 -11.42 6.69 -16.52
N VAL A 111 -10.42 7.57 -16.42
CA VAL A 111 -10.57 8.92 -15.86
C VAL A 111 -10.86 9.87 -17.01
N ARG A 112 -12.13 10.31 -17.10
CA ARG A 112 -12.68 10.99 -18.30
C ARG A 112 -12.09 12.39 -18.56
N SER A 113 -11.71 13.12 -17.50
CA SER A 113 -11.18 14.47 -17.59
C SER A 113 -10.31 14.82 -16.38
N LEU A 114 -9.56 15.94 -16.48
CA LEU A 114 -8.84 16.48 -15.34
C LEU A 114 -9.76 16.80 -14.16
N ASN A 115 -10.94 17.35 -14.44
CA ASN A 115 -11.93 17.67 -13.41
C ASN A 115 -12.44 16.40 -12.72
N HIS A 116 -12.73 15.35 -13.48
CA HIS A 116 -13.09 14.05 -12.91
C HIS A 116 -11.96 13.49 -12.03
N GLY A 117 -10.70 13.58 -12.47
CA GLY A 117 -9.55 13.17 -11.64
C GLY A 117 -9.43 13.96 -10.33
N ARG A 118 -9.70 15.29 -10.37
CA ARG A 118 -9.75 16.11 -9.15
C ARG A 118 -10.88 15.69 -8.21
N GLN A 119 -12.08 15.50 -8.72
CA GLN A 119 -13.23 15.07 -7.93
C GLN A 119 -12.97 13.74 -7.19
N LEU A 120 -12.36 12.76 -7.88
CA LEU A 120 -12.01 11.48 -7.27
C LEU A 120 -11.00 11.66 -6.13
N GLN A 121 -9.95 12.45 -6.33
CA GLN A 121 -8.95 12.69 -5.29
C GLN A 121 -9.52 13.53 -4.12
N THR A 122 -10.35 14.52 -4.41
CA THR A 122 -11.07 15.29 -3.38
C THR A 122 -11.96 14.38 -2.55
N ARG A 123 -12.75 13.50 -3.19
CA ARG A 123 -13.62 12.55 -2.49
C ARG A 123 -12.85 11.61 -1.56
N LEU A 124 -11.68 11.16 -1.99
CA LEU A 124 -10.80 10.35 -1.14
C LEU A 124 -10.25 11.17 0.05
N GLY A 125 -9.82 12.40 -0.20
CA GLY A 125 -9.31 13.31 0.84
C GLY A 125 -10.36 13.71 1.87
N GLU A 126 -11.62 13.92 1.45
CA GLU A 126 -12.75 14.19 2.34
C GLU A 126 -13.01 13.03 3.31
N GLY A 127 -12.81 11.79 2.86
CA GLY A 127 -12.92 10.60 3.70
C GLY A 127 -11.79 10.46 4.74
N PHE A 128 -10.64 11.14 4.50
CA PHE A 128 -9.44 11.00 5.33
C PHE A 128 -8.70 12.33 5.53
N PRO A 129 -9.28 13.27 6.28
CA PRO A 129 -8.72 14.62 6.46
C PRO A 129 -7.34 14.59 7.14
N LEU A 130 -7.05 13.65 8.04
CA LEU A 130 -5.74 13.51 8.69
C LEU A 130 -4.64 13.16 7.68
N VAL A 131 -4.95 12.36 6.65
CA VAL A 131 -4.01 12.05 5.57
C VAL A 131 -3.69 13.30 4.75
N GLU A 132 -4.67 14.13 4.43
CA GLU A 132 -4.42 15.38 3.69
C GLU A 132 -3.65 16.41 4.52
N GLN A 133 -3.94 16.49 5.82
CA GLN A 133 -3.17 17.31 6.77
C GLN A 133 -1.71 16.83 6.85
N PHE A 134 -1.47 15.54 7.03
CA PHE A 134 -0.14 14.94 7.04
C PHE A 134 0.66 15.29 5.77
N LYS A 135 0.06 15.16 4.59
CA LYS A 135 0.73 15.52 3.32
C LYS A 135 1.16 16.98 3.27
N LYS A 136 0.32 17.89 3.77
CA LYS A 136 0.63 19.31 3.85
C LYS A 136 1.79 19.57 4.80
N GLU A 137 1.67 19.07 6.03
CA GLU A 137 2.69 19.23 7.09
C GLU A 137 4.04 18.64 6.70
N THR A 138 4.05 17.47 6.04
CA THR A 138 5.27 16.83 5.54
C THR A 138 6.00 17.68 4.52
N ARG A 139 5.27 18.28 3.56
CA ARG A 139 5.86 19.20 2.57
C ARG A 139 6.40 20.46 3.23
N GLU A 140 5.66 21.06 4.13
CA GLU A 140 6.10 22.26 4.88
C GLU A 140 7.32 21.98 5.76
N LYS A 141 7.36 20.80 6.41
CA LYS A 141 8.52 20.34 7.16
C LYS A 141 9.74 20.16 6.27
N ALA A 142 9.60 19.47 5.14
CA ALA A 142 10.68 19.26 4.19
C ALA A 142 11.21 20.58 3.59
N GLU A 143 10.34 21.53 3.28
CA GLU A 143 10.74 22.88 2.82
C GLU A 143 11.56 23.64 3.87
N ARG A 144 11.14 23.59 5.12
CA ARG A 144 11.79 24.31 6.22
C ARG A 144 13.12 23.70 6.63
N GLN A 145 13.19 22.36 6.70
CA GLN A 145 14.36 21.63 7.21
C GLN A 145 15.33 21.19 6.10
N THR A 146 14.87 21.20 4.84
CA THR A 146 15.56 20.63 3.66
C THR A 146 15.81 19.12 3.74
N TYR A 147 15.25 18.43 4.71
CA TYR A 147 15.30 16.98 4.85
C TYR A 147 14.09 16.43 5.60
N LEU A 148 13.86 15.14 5.45
CA LEU A 148 12.96 14.35 6.29
C LEU A 148 13.74 13.16 6.87
N GLN A 149 13.28 12.69 8.02
CA GLN A 149 13.81 11.51 8.67
C GLN A 149 12.63 10.58 9.03
N ASN A 150 12.71 9.32 8.63
CA ASN A 150 11.68 8.33 8.92
C ASN A 150 11.81 7.77 10.35
N TYR A 151 10.89 6.89 10.76
CA TYR A 151 10.86 6.28 12.10
C TYR A 151 12.09 5.42 12.43
N TYR A 152 12.80 4.94 11.41
CA TYR A 152 14.03 4.14 11.56
C TYR A 152 15.32 4.97 11.51
N GLY A 153 15.21 6.29 11.41
CA GLY A 153 16.36 7.19 11.36
C GLY A 153 16.93 7.44 9.96
N ARG A 154 16.35 6.86 8.90
CA ARG A 154 16.76 7.12 7.52
C ARG A 154 16.46 8.56 7.14
N VAL A 155 17.44 9.26 6.57
CA VAL A 155 17.33 10.67 6.17
C VAL A 155 17.38 10.80 4.66
N GLN A 156 16.49 11.66 4.12
CA GLN A 156 16.54 12.11 2.72
C GLN A 156 16.44 13.64 2.64
N ARG A 157 17.26 14.25 1.77
CA ARG A 157 17.26 15.70 1.54
C ARG A 157 16.34 16.07 0.39
N PHE A 158 15.74 17.27 0.49
CA PHE A 158 14.83 17.84 -0.51
C PHE A 158 15.17 19.31 -0.72
N TYR A 159 15.30 19.75 -1.96
CA TYR A 159 15.77 21.11 -2.30
C TYR A 159 14.72 21.93 -3.06
N GLU A 160 13.75 21.28 -3.72
CA GLU A 160 12.70 21.96 -4.49
C GLU A 160 11.31 21.38 -4.14
N VAL A 161 10.90 21.56 -2.88
CA VAL A 161 9.56 21.12 -2.42
C VAL A 161 8.47 22.04 -2.94
N PHE A 162 8.73 23.36 -2.91
CA PHE A 162 7.88 24.38 -3.50
C PHE A 162 8.66 25.23 -4.50
N ARG A 163 7.96 25.78 -5.47
CA ARG A 163 8.50 26.63 -6.51
C ARG A 163 7.67 27.90 -6.65
N TRP A 164 8.33 29.03 -6.76
CA TRP A 164 7.70 30.28 -7.12
C TRP A 164 7.66 30.46 -8.63
N THR A 165 6.48 30.76 -9.19
CA THR A 165 6.29 31.04 -10.60
C THR A 165 5.55 32.36 -10.77
N PHE A 166 5.98 33.17 -11.71
CA PHE A 166 5.30 34.43 -12.01
C PHE A 166 4.11 34.16 -12.94
N ASP A 167 2.91 34.43 -12.45
CA ASP A 167 1.67 34.36 -13.26
C ASP A 167 1.53 35.65 -14.06
N LYS A 168 1.91 35.61 -15.33
CA LYS A 168 1.84 36.76 -16.25
C LYS A 168 0.43 37.33 -16.43
N ARG A 169 -0.63 36.49 -16.28
CA ARG A 169 -2.04 36.93 -16.44
C ARG A 169 -2.52 37.74 -15.24
N GLN A 170 -2.02 37.41 -14.05
CA GLN A 170 -2.41 38.07 -12.81
C GLN A 170 -1.34 39.04 -12.28
N GLY A 171 -0.20 39.17 -12.97
CA GLY A 171 0.90 40.05 -12.58
C GLY A 171 1.52 39.76 -11.22
N LYS A 172 1.40 38.53 -10.71
CA LYS A 172 1.87 38.17 -9.35
C LYS A 172 2.62 36.85 -9.30
N TRP A 173 3.48 36.74 -8.31
CA TRP A 173 4.16 35.49 -7.97
C TRP A 173 3.17 34.53 -7.28
N LYS A 174 3.20 33.27 -7.67
CA LYS A 174 2.45 32.18 -7.07
C LYS A 174 3.40 31.11 -6.58
N LYS A 175 3.20 30.66 -5.34
CA LYS A 175 3.85 29.47 -4.80
C LYS A 175 3.06 28.23 -5.27
N GLY A 176 3.75 27.32 -5.92
CA GLY A 176 3.21 26.04 -6.37
C GLY A 176 4.09 24.89 -5.90
N PHE A 177 3.72 23.68 -6.20
CA PHE A 177 4.54 22.51 -5.90
C PHE A 177 5.77 22.47 -6.83
N GLY A 178 6.93 22.19 -6.22
CA GLY A 178 8.19 21.97 -6.93
C GLY A 178 8.33 20.52 -7.41
N SER A 179 9.46 20.21 -8.02
CA SER A 179 9.73 18.90 -8.63
C SER A 179 9.88 17.76 -7.59
N GLU A 180 10.13 18.10 -6.32
CA GLU A 180 10.32 17.14 -5.24
C GLU A 180 9.14 17.05 -4.26
N SER A 181 8.09 17.86 -4.46
CA SER A 181 6.93 17.91 -3.57
C SER A 181 6.28 16.54 -3.33
N ASP A 182 6.08 15.76 -4.40
CA ASP A 182 5.47 14.42 -4.28
C ASP A 182 6.42 13.43 -3.61
N LYS A 183 7.73 13.59 -3.83
CA LYS A 183 8.76 12.73 -3.25
C LYS A 183 8.82 12.83 -1.73
N THR A 184 8.45 13.97 -1.13
CA THR A 184 8.44 14.14 0.34
C THR A 184 7.45 13.19 1.01
N VAL A 185 6.23 13.14 0.49
CA VAL A 185 5.16 12.25 0.97
C VAL A 185 5.51 10.79 0.66
N GLY A 186 5.99 10.54 -0.56
CA GLY A 186 6.43 9.20 -0.99
C GLY A 186 7.55 8.66 -0.10
N PHE A 187 8.51 9.49 0.32
CA PHE A 187 9.60 9.09 1.21
C PHE A 187 9.08 8.58 2.56
N GLU A 188 8.20 9.33 3.22
CA GLU A 188 7.66 8.94 4.53
C GLU A 188 6.94 7.57 4.45
N VAL A 189 6.20 7.32 3.38
CA VAL A 189 5.48 6.05 3.22
C VAL A 189 6.39 4.91 2.81
N GLN A 190 7.17 5.11 1.74
CA GLN A 190 7.96 4.04 1.13
C GLN A 190 9.18 3.65 1.98
N SER A 191 9.87 4.64 2.59
CA SER A 191 11.05 4.32 3.41
C SER A 191 10.68 3.60 4.71
N ASN A 192 9.59 4.00 5.37
CA ASN A 192 9.12 3.31 6.57
C ASN A 192 8.63 1.89 6.23
N ALA A 193 7.94 1.69 5.11
CA ALA A 193 7.51 0.39 4.64
C ALA A 193 8.72 -0.52 4.37
N PHE A 194 9.70 -0.02 3.62
CA PHE A 194 10.92 -0.77 3.34
C PHE A 194 11.70 -1.12 4.62
N ASP A 195 11.86 -0.16 5.53
CA ASP A 195 12.62 -0.40 6.77
C ASP A 195 11.87 -1.35 7.72
N MET A 196 10.53 -1.37 7.73
CA MET A 196 9.74 -2.40 8.43
C MET A 196 9.99 -3.80 7.83
N LEU A 197 10.05 -3.92 6.50
CA LEU A 197 10.40 -5.18 5.85
C LEU A 197 11.80 -5.64 6.28
N ILE A 198 12.78 -4.74 6.27
CA ILE A 198 14.15 -5.04 6.72
C ILE A 198 14.20 -5.42 8.21
N GLU A 199 13.42 -4.75 9.07
CA GLU A 199 13.26 -5.15 10.48
C GLU A 199 12.89 -6.63 10.61
N LYS A 200 11.91 -7.10 9.80
CA LYS A 200 11.50 -8.51 9.80
C LYS A 200 12.58 -9.44 9.26
N VAL A 201 13.24 -9.07 8.18
CA VAL A 201 14.37 -9.87 7.61
C VAL A 201 15.49 -10.00 8.63
N LEU A 202 15.85 -8.94 9.36
CA LEU A 202 16.87 -9.00 10.40
C LEU A 202 16.46 -9.91 11.56
N GLN A 203 15.17 -9.90 11.94
CA GLN A 203 14.64 -10.81 12.97
C GLN A 203 14.71 -12.27 12.49
N MET A 204 14.32 -12.56 11.23
CA MET A 204 14.47 -13.89 10.62
C MET A 204 15.92 -14.36 10.59
N GLY A 205 16.87 -13.47 10.29
CA GLY A 205 18.31 -13.77 10.32
C GLY A 205 18.79 -14.18 11.72
N LYS A 206 18.37 -13.44 12.75
CA LYS A 206 18.71 -13.79 14.16
C LYS A 206 18.14 -15.14 14.61
N LEU A 207 17.02 -15.56 14.03
CA LEU A 207 16.37 -16.85 14.29
C LEU A 207 16.94 -18.01 13.42
N GLY A 208 17.88 -17.72 12.50
CA GLY A 208 18.42 -18.70 11.56
C GLY A 208 17.45 -19.14 10.47
N TRP A 209 16.32 -18.43 10.30
CA TRP A 209 15.27 -18.81 9.36
C TRP A 209 15.62 -18.48 7.91
N LEU A 210 16.50 -17.48 7.66
CA LEU A 210 16.95 -17.16 6.31
C LEU A 210 17.70 -18.34 5.66
N ASP A 211 18.56 -19.01 6.43
CA ASP A 211 19.29 -20.20 5.95
C ASP A 211 18.37 -21.43 5.94
N ARG A 212 17.59 -21.63 7.03
CA ARG A 212 16.69 -22.80 7.17
C ARG A 212 15.68 -22.91 6.03
N TYR A 213 15.11 -21.80 5.60
CA TYR A 213 14.10 -21.77 4.53
C TYR A 213 14.62 -21.26 3.19
N LEU A 214 15.93 -21.09 3.06
CA LEU A 214 16.63 -20.63 1.86
C LEU A 214 16.00 -19.32 1.32
N PHE A 215 16.19 -18.24 2.09
CA PHE A 215 15.80 -16.90 1.62
C PHE A 215 16.48 -16.58 0.30
N THR A 216 15.70 -16.19 -0.71
CA THR A 216 16.19 -16.04 -2.07
C THR A 216 16.23 -14.59 -2.52
N ASN A 217 15.17 -13.85 -2.28
CA ASN A 217 15.04 -12.47 -2.79
C ASN A 217 13.95 -11.67 -2.08
N THR A 218 14.04 -10.35 -2.23
CA THR A 218 12.94 -9.41 -1.96
C THR A 218 12.48 -8.78 -3.27
N ILE A 219 11.18 -8.66 -3.48
CA ILE A 219 10.62 -7.96 -4.65
C ILE A 219 9.57 -6.99 -4.16
N HIS A 220 9.88 -5.68 -4.22
CA HIS A 220 9.07 -4.63 -3.64
C HIS A 220 8.84 -4.85 -2.14
N ASP A 221 7.65 -5.29 -1.77
CA ASP A 221 7.16 -5.57 -0.42
C ASP A 221 6.96 -7.07 -0.15
N SER A 222 7.42 -7.93 -1.06
CA SER A 222 7.38 -9.38 -0.89
C SER A 222 8.73 -10.01 -0.55
N LEU A 223 8.69 -11.15 0.14
CA LEU A 223 9.83 -12.01 0.47
C LEU A 223 9.66 -13.36 -0.20
N ILE A 224 10.73 -13.88 -0.81
CA ILE A 224 10.73 -15.16 -1.51
C ILE A 224 11.69 -16.13 -0.82
N PHE A 225 11.18 -17.33 -0.52
CA PHE A 225 11.89 -18.44 0.09
C PHE A 225 11.79 -19.70 -0.76
N LEU A 226 12.71 -20.63 -0.53
CA LEU A 226 12.78 -21.95 -1.17
C LEU A 226 12.87 -23.08 -0.13
N PRO A 227 11.86 -23.24 0.77
CA PRO A 227 11.89 -24.33 1.74
C PRO A 227 11.85 -25.70 1.04
N GLN A 228 12.40 -26.73 1.72
CA GLN A 228 12.09 -28.11 1.38
C GLN A 228 10.58 -28.35 1.50
N ARG A 229 9.99 -29.17 0.61
CA ARG A 229 8.54 -29.41 0.58
C ARG A 229 7.98 -29.88 1.91
N GLY A 230 8.69 -30.75 2.63
CA GLY A 230 8.26 -31.20 3.95
C GLY A 230 8.29 -30.11 5.05
N HIS A 231 8.89 -28.95 4.78
CA HIS A 231 8.98 -27.81 5.72
C HIS A 231 8.11 -26.62 5.25
N LEU A 232 7.27 -26.79 4.24
CA LEU A 232 6.43 -25.69 3.70
C LEU A 232 5.53 -25.08 4.78
N ASP A 233 4.79 -25.92 5.51
CA ASP A 233 3.85 -25.45 6.53
C ASP A 233 4.58 -24.74 7.68
N ASN A 234 5.75 -25.24 8.09
CA ASN A 234 6.58 -24.57 9.07
C ASN A 234 7.08 -23.22 8.56
N CYS A 235 7.51 -23.13 7.30
CA CYS A 235 7.92 -21.87 6.68
C CYS A 235 6.77 -20.86 6.66
N ILE A 236 5.55 -21.28 6.30
CA ILE A 236 4.38 -20.41 6.30
C ILE A 236 4.08 -19.92 7.73
N ALA A 237 4.10 -20.79 8.71
CA ALA A 237 3.83 -20.44 10.11
C ALA A 237 4.90 -19.48 10.67
N ASP A 238 6.18 -19.82 10.50
CA ASP A 238 7.29 -19.04 11.05
C ASP A 238 7.43 -17.68 10.35
N ILE A 239 7.63 -17.68 9.03
CA ILE A 239 7.85 -16.45 8.26
C ILE A 239 6.61 -15.59 8.21
N GLY A 240 5.47 -16.17 7.86
CA GLY A 240 4.20 -15.46 7.82
C GLY A 240 3.78 -14.92 9.18
N GLY A 241 3.91 -15.72 10.25
CA GLY A 241 3.66 -15.31 11.62
C GLY A 241 4.52 -14.13 12.07
N LEU A 242 5.82 -14.13 11.71
CA LEU A 242 6.71 -13.00 12.03
C LEU A 242 6.38 -11.76 11.21
N MET A 243 6.04 -11.90 9.93
CA MET A 243 5.67 -10.76 9.08
C MET A 243 4.41 -10.06 9.57
N VAL A 244 3.38 -10.79 10.01
CA VAL A 244 2.14 -10.20 10.55
C VAL A 244 2.29 -9.70 11.99
N ALA A 245 3.35 -10.08 12.70
CA ALA A 245 3.59 -9.58 14.05
C ALA A 245 3.75 -8.04 14.04
N PRO A 246 3.28 -7.32 15.09
CA PRO A 246 3.43 -5.88 15.16
C PRO A 246 4.89 -5.44 14.99
N SER A 247 5.12 -4.31 14.31
CA SER A 247 6.44 -3.67 14.33
C SER A 247 6.74 -3.15 15.74
N THR A 248 7.96 -3.36 16.20
CA THR A 248 8.43 -2.81 17.48
C THR A 248 8.85 -1.35 17.39
N THR A 249 9.13 -0.87 16.18
CA THR A 249 9.59 0.50 15.89
C THR A 249 8.42 1.42 15.50
N LEU A 250 7.46 0.90 14.72
CA LEU A 250 6.33 1.70 14.22
C LEU A 250 5.20 1.72 15.24
N VAL A 251 5.35 2.56 16.26
CA VAL A 251 4.39 2.75 17.37
C VAL A 251 3.96 4.20 17.43
N ASN A 252 2.65 4.48 17.41
CA ASN A 252 2.07 5.81 17.60
C ASN A 252 0.60 5.73 18.07
N SER A 253 -0.10 6.88 18.12
CA SER A 253 -1.51 6.93 18.58
C SER A 253 -2.49 6.11 17.72
N ALA A 254 -2.22 5.90 16.44
CA ALA A 254 -3.07 5.08 15.56
C ALA A 254 -2.71 3.58 15.62
N ALA A 255 -1.50 3.24 16.08
CA ALA A 255 -1.02 1.88 16.27
C ALA A 255 -0.22 1.76 17.58
N PRO A 256 -0.88 1.86 18.76
CA PRO A 256 -0.19 1.93 20.06
C PRO A 256 0.55 0.64 20.42
N ASN A 257 0.15 -0.50 19.88
CA ASN A 257 0.80 -1.81 20.06
C ASN A 257 1.72 -2.17 18.89
N GLY A 258 2.07 -1.21 18.02
CA GLY A 258 2.83 -1.40 16.80
C GLY A 258 1.97 -1.64 15.56
N LEU A 259 2.45 -1.14 14.41
CA LEU A 259 1.75 -1.34 13.14
C LEU A 259 1.76 -2.82 12.76
N ARG A 260 0.58 -3.37 12.50
CA ARG A 260 0.35 -4.70 11.93
C ARG A 260 -0.17 -4.58 10.50
N VAL A 261 0.32 -5.45 9.64
CA VAL A 261 -0.12 -5.52 8.24
C VAL A 261 -0.34 -6.98 7.88
N GLY A 262 -1.47 -7.29 7.25
CA GLY A 262 -1.75 -8.64 6.79
C GLY A 262 -0.80 -9.07 5.67
N VAL A 263 -0.57 -10.37 5.56
CA VAL A 263 0.33 -10.98 4.57
C VAL A 263 -0.44 -11.99 3.75
N GLU A 264 -0.35 -11.88 2.44
CA GLU A 264 -0.80 -12.91 1.50
C GLU A 264 0.39 -13.82 1.17
N TRP A 265 0.14 -15.12 1.00
CA TRP A 265 1.18 -16.03 0.58
C TRP A 265 0.73 -16.89 -0.60
N ALA A 266 1.69 -17.26 -1.41
CA ALA A 266 1.49 -18.19 -2.52
C ALA A 266 2.66 -19.17 -2.59
N ALA A 267 2.40 -20.41 -3.03
CA ALA A 267 3.43 -21.42 -3.18
C ALA A 267 3.29 -22.17 -4.51
N GLY A 268 4.43 -22.58 -5.10
CA GLY A 268 4.45 -23.30 -6.37
C GLY A 268 5.84 -23.80 -6.75
N ARG A 269 5.91 -24.59 -7.81
CA ARG A 269 7.18 -25.15 -8.35
C ARG A 269 7.89 -24.21 -9.32
N ASN A 270 7.18 -23.18 -9.79
CA ASN A 270 7.77 -22.09 -10.58
C ASN A 270 7.10 -20.76 -10.20
N TRP A 271 7.80 -19.67 -10.44
CA TRP A 271 7.34 -18.34 -10.04
C TRP A 271 6.45 -17.65 -11.07
N LYS A 272 5.45 -18.38 -11.58
CA LYS A 272 4.38 -17.84 -12.42
C LYS A 272 3.05 -18.16 -11.78
N LYS A 273 2.04 -17.36 -12.04
CA LYS A 273 0.70 -17.61 -11.50
C LYS A 273 0.22 -19.00 -11.88
N TRP A 274 -0.39 -19.69 -10.92
CA TRP A 274 -0.99 -20.99 -11.13
C TRP A 274 -2.16 -20.91 -12.14
N ASP A 275 -2.22 -21.92 -12.99
CA ASP A 275 -3.34 -22.17 -13.89
C ASP A 275 -3.46 -23.68 -14.08
N SER A 276 -4.67 -24.22 -13.96
CA SER A 276 -4.90 -25.66 -13.95
C SER A 276 -4.52 -26.36 -15.27
N VAL A 277 -4.50 -25.63 -16.37
CA VAL A 277 -4.22 -26.16 -17.71
C VAL A 277 -2.84 -25.75 -18.20
N SER A 278 -2.55 -24.44 -18.17
CA SER A 278 -1.33 -23.89 -18.76
C SER A 278 -0.13 -23.88 -17.82
N ASN A 279 -0.33 -23.89 -16.49
CA ASN A 279 0.73 -23.86 -15.49
C ASN A 279 0.33 -24.51 -14.15
N PRO A 280 0.12 -25.84 -14.12
CA PRO A 280 -0.31 -26.53 -12.89
C PRO A 280 0.73 -26.51 -11.76
N ASP A 281 1.98 -26.23 -12.08
CA ASP A 281 3.11 -26.10 -11.14
C ASP A 281 3.33 -24.64 -10.68
N GLY A 282 2.48 -23.69 -11.09
CA GLY A 282 2.58 -22.27 -10.76
C GLY A 282 2.30 -21.94 -9.31
N MET A 283 2.53 -20.67 -8.95
CA MET A 283 2.24 -20.13 -7.61
C MET A 283 0.73 -20.11 -7.35
N LYS A 284 0.26 -20.96 -6.45
CA LYS A 284 -1.13 -21.04 -5.99
C LYS A 284 -1.27 -20.22 -4.71
N GLU A 285 -2.26 -19.32 -4.72
CA GLU A 285 -2.60 -18.54 -3.53
C GLU A 285 -3.03 -19.47 -2.38
N GLY A 286 -2.40 -19.30 -1.22
CA GLY A 286 -2.63 -20.15 -0.05
C GLY A 286 -3.51 -19.49 1.00
N GLY A 287 -3.59 -18.18 1.02
CA GLY A 287 -4.44 -17.45 1.97
C GLY A 287 -3.84 -16.16 2.51
N ILE A 288 -4.53 -15.60 3.49
CA ILE A 288 -4.17 -14.36 4.19
C ILE A 288 -3.86 -14.71 5.64
N LEU A 289 -2.72 -14.23 6.12
CA LEU A 289 -2.33 -14.23 7.54
C LEU A 289 -2.55 -12.81 8.08
N SER A 290 -3.15 -12.65 9.25
CA SER A 290 -3.50 -11.35 9.85
C SER A 290 -3.37 -11.34 11.37
#